data_4db9052e47121ca063c6c6d088d2eabe
#
_entry.id   4db9052e47121ca063c6c6d088d2eabe
#
_cell.length_a   1.000
_cell.length_b   1.000
_cell.length_c   1.000
_cell.angle_alpha   90.00
_cell.angle_beta   90.00
_cell.angle_gamma   90.00
#
_symmetry.space_group_name_H-M   'P 1'
#
loop_
_entity.id
_entity.type
_entity.pdbx_description
1 polymer ?
#
loop_
_entity_poly.entity_id
_entity_poly.type
_entity_poly.pdbx_seq_one_letter_code
_entity_poly.pdbx_strand_id
1 'polypeptide(L)'
;MDFMTIEEVAAKWGITPRQVRSYCANNRIAGAALEQGEWRIPANAAKPERKRRRTFPTTILGILEAERSSRISGGLYHRLQIDITYNSNHIEGSRLTHEQIRWIFETKTLGEIGADVPVDDIVETANHFRAVDKVIITASSALTEAYIKRLHEILKSGTSDSRKDWFAVGEYKRLDNVVGEMETCPAKDVHREMAKLLAWWKSADKTFENLLDLHVRFEQIHPFQDGNGRVGRLILLKECLKYNITPFVIAENFKQFYYLGLQDWRHGRRARLMDTCRTGQDVFILGLRQFGHAKLAEKAEAVQKTSERQGTRIYTLSMV
;
A
#
# COMPACT_ATOMS: atom_id res chain seq x y z
N MET A 1 5.88 14.63 -53.84
CA MET A 1 6.39 14.04 -52.60
C MET A 1 7.02 12.71 -52.98
N ASP A 2 8.25 12.49 -52.54
CA ASP A 2 8.91 11.22 -52.81
C ASP A 2 8.39 10.16 -51.83
N PHE A 3 8.06 8.99 -52.34
CA PHE A 3 7.60 7.85 -51.56
C PHE A 3 8.63 6.71 -51.64
N MET A 4 8.73 5.98 -50.54
CA MET A 4 9.58 4.81 -50.40
C MET A 4 8.73 3.55 -50.26
N THR A 5 9.31 2.43 -50.71
CA THR A 5 8.75 1.08 -50.51
C THR A 5 9.01 0.61 -49.05
N ILE A 6 8.35 -0.50 -48.69
CA ILE A 6 8.59 -1.13 -47.36
C ILE A 6 10.06 -1.54 -47.19
N GLU A 7 10.67 -2.08 -48.24
CA GLU A 7 12.05 -2.57 -48.25
C GLU A 7 13.03 -1.44 -48.07
N GLU A 8 12.84 -0.33 -48.78
CA GLU A 8 13.70 0.88 -48.63
C GLU A 8 13.58 1.51 -47.26
N VAL A 9 12.37 1.60 -46.70
CA VAL A 9 12.15 2.11 -45.34
C VAL A 9 12.74 1.17 -44.29
N ALA A 10 12.64 -0.14 -44.48
CA ALA A 10 13.24 -1.14 -43.62
C ALA A 10 14.75 -0.99 -43.54
N ALA A 11 15.41 -0.83 -44.72
CA ALA A 11 16.83 -0.56 -44.81
C ALA A 11 17.23 0.77 -44.15
N LYS A 12 16.47 1.86 -44.43
CA LYS A 12 16.70 3.19 -43.84
C LYS A 12 16.61 3.20 -42.31
N TRP A 13 15.66 2.47 -41.73
CA TRP A 13 15.38 2.46 -40.31
C TRP A 13 16.11 1.34 -39.56
N GLY A 14 16.81 0.42 -40.25
CA GLY A 14 17.49 -0.73 -39.64
C GLY A 14 16.51 -1.69 -38.94
N ILE A 15 15.36 -1.99 -39.56
CA ILE A 15 14.32 -2.90 -39.05
C ILE A 15 13.85 -3.85 -40.16
N THR A 16 13.09 -4.86 -39.78
CA THR A 16 12.58 -5.83 -40.78
C THR A 16 11.42 -5.26 -41.58
N PRO A 17 11.24 -5.67 -42.88
CA PRO A 17 10.07 -5.31 -43.69
C PRO A 17 8.73 -5.64 -43.01
N ARG A 18 8.69 -6.75 -42.23
CA ARG A 18 7.51 -7.14 -41.45
C ARG A 18 7.16 -6.09 -40.40
N GLN A 19 8.15 -5.48 -39.77
CA GLN A 19 7.92 -4.39 -38.75
C GLN A 19 7.40 -3.13 -39.43
N VAL A 20 7.91 -2.77 -40.63
CA VAL A 20 7.40 -1.62 -41.38
C VAL A 20 5.93 -1.86 -41.78
N ARG A 21 5.59 -3.05 -42.35
CA ARG A 21 4.19 -3.41 -42.65
C ARG A 21 3.29 -3.28 -41.43
N SER A 22 3.76 -3.76 -40.27
CA SER A 22 3.00 -3.64 -39.03
C SER A 22 2.79 -2.17 -38.61
N TYR A 23 3.76 -1.30 -38.83
CA TYR A 23 3.60 0.13 -38.52
C TYR A 23 2.60 0.79 -39.48
N CYS A 24 2.63 0.47 -40.75
CA CYS A 24 1.65 0.93 -41.75
C CYS A 24 0.23 0.46 -41.41
N ALA A 25 0.04 -0.84 -41.21
CA ALA A 25 -1.25 -1.45 -40.88
C ALA A 25 -1.90 -0.92 -39.60
N ASN A 26 -1.07 -0.43 -38.65
CA ASN A 26 -1.54 0.17 -37.39
C ASN A 26 -1.56 1.71 -37.42
N ASN A 27 -1.51 2.34 -38.60
CA ASN A 27 -1.54 3.79 -38.80
C ASN A 27 -0.48 4.53 -37.99
N ARG A 28 0.71 3.96 -37.83
CA ARG A 28 1.80 4.51 -37.02
C ARG A 28 2.82 5.34 -37.81
N ILE A 29 2.68 5.34 -39.13
CA ILE A 29 3.51 6.15 -40.03
C ILE A 29 2.58 7.19 -40.66
N ALA A 30 2.82 8.45 -40.34
CA ALA A 30 2.01 9.53 -40.88
C ALA A 30 2.18 9.60 -42.41
N GLY A 31 1.08 9.68 -43.16
CA GLY A 31 1.07 9.79 -44.62
C GLY A 31 1.36 8.48 -45.36
N ALA A 32 1.50 7.33 -44.70
CA ALA A 32 1.57 6.04 -45.35
C ALA A 32 0.19 5.65 -45.90
N ALA A 33 0.11 5.25 -47.19
CA ALA A 33 -1.09 4.82 -47.86
C ALA A 33 -0.87 3.49 -48.56
N LEU A 34 -1.92 2.68 -48.66
CA LEU A 34 -1.92 1.43 -49.43
C LEU A 34 -2.52 1.73 -50.82
N GLU A 35 -1.68 1.70 -51.86
CA GLU A 35 -2.07 1.94 -53.26
C GLU A 35 -1.78 0.70 -54.09
N GLN A 36 -2.75 0.21 -54.82
CA GLN A 36 -2.64 -0.97 -55.70
C GLN A 36 -2.01 -2.21 -55.01
N GLY A 37 -2.23 -2.37 -53.70
CA GLY A 37 -1.69 -3.49 -52.93
C GLY A 37 -0.27 -3.27 -52.35
N GLU A 38 0.36 -2.13 -52.65
CA GLU A 38 1.66 -1.75 -52.12
C GLU A 38 1.60 -0.54 -51.17
N TRP A 39 2.41 -0.56 -50.11
CA TRP A 39 2.49 0.56 -49.21
C TRP A 39 3.40 1.65 -49.79
N ARG A 40 2.86 2.87 -49.88
CA ARG A 40 3.56 4.12 -50.22
C ARG A 40 3.84 4.89 -48.94
N ILE A 41 5.11 5.05 -48.57
CA ILE A 41 5.54 5.69 -47.33
C ILE A 41 6.30 6.96 -47.66
N PRO A 42 5.92 8.15 -47.14
CA PRO A 42 6.64 9.39 -47.42
C PRO A 42 8.14 9.26 -47.05
N ALA A 43 9.03 9.71 -47.92
CA ALA A 43 10.47 9.62 -47.75
C ALA A 43 10.96 10.36 -46.49
N ASN A 44 10.23 11.37 -46.04
CA ASN A 44 10.49 12.13 -44.82
C ASN A 44 9.82 11.55 -43.55
N ALA A 45 9.13 10.41 -43.66
CA ALA A 45 8.49 9.81 -42.50
C ALA A 45 9.50 9.48 -41.41
N ALA A 46 9.13 9.81 -40.17
CA ALA A 46 9.92 9.47 -38.99
C ALA A 46 9.67 8.03 -38.57
N LYS A 47 10.73 7.33 -38.13
CA LYS A 47 10.61 5.99 -37.56
C LYS A 47 9.75 6.03 -36.30
N PRO A 48 8.60 5.29 -36.23
CA PRO A 48 7.78 5.26 -35.05
C PRO A 48 8.55 4.73 -33.84
N GLU A 49 8.42 5.40 -32.70
CA GLU A 49 8.99 4.88 -31.46
C GLU A 49 8.49 3.47 -31.17
N ARG A 50 9.38 2.60 -30.72
CA ARG A 50 9.01 1.24 -30.34
C ARG A 50 8.07 1.33 -29.13
N LYS A 51 6.79 0.96 -29.29
CA LYS A 51 5.90 0.82 -28.13
C LYS A 51 6.62 -0.08 -27.12
N ARG A 52 7.00 0.46 -25.96
CA ARG A 52 7.54 -0.36 -24.87
C ARG A 52 6.54 -1.51 -24.66
N ARG A 53 7.01 -2.75 -24.72
CA ARG A 53 6.22 -3.91 -24.33
C ARG A 53 5.68 -3.58 -22.92
N ARG A 54 4.38 -3.54 -22.72
CA ARG A 54 3.79 -3.47 -21.39
C ARG A 54 4.33 -4.69 -20.63
N THR A 55 5.35 -4.51 -19.83
CA THR A 55 5.77 -5.49 -18.85
C THR A 55 4.68 -5.46 -17.79
N PHE A 56 3.93 -6.55 -17.66
CA PHE A 56 2.98 -6.67 -16.57
C PHE A 56 3.75 -6.60 -15.24
N PRO A 57 3.27 -5.84 -14.26
CA PRO A 57 3.91 -5.79 -12.95
C PRO A 57 4.00 -7.18 -12.34
N THR A 58 5.16 -7.52 -11.79
CA THR A 58 5.43 -8.83 -11.18
C THR A 58 5.42 -8.79 -9.66
N THR A 59 5.12 -7.63 -9.08
CA THR A 59 5.03 -7.41 -7.63
C THR A 59 3.69 -6.75 -7.28
N ILE A 60 3.24 -6.94 -6.06
CA ILE A 60 2.03 -6.28 -5.53
C ILE A 60 2.16 -4.76 -5.65
N LEU A 61 3.29 -4.19 -5.21
CA LEU A 61 3.55 -2.75 -5.33
C LEU A 61 3.42 -2.28 -6.78
N GLY A 62 4.05 -2.98 -7.73
CA GLY A 62 3.99 -2.60 -9.15
C GLY A 62 2.56 -2.62 -9.72
N ILE A 63 1.69 -3.54 -9.26
CA ILE A 63 0.28 -3.57 -9.63
C ILE A 63 -0.43 -2.33 -9.09
N LEU A 64 -0.28 -2.06 -7.80
CA LEU A 64 -0.91 -0.90 -7.14
C LEU A 64 -0.49 0.42 -7.80
N GLU A 65 0.80 0.59 -8.11
CA GLU A 65 1.32 1.77 -8.81
C GLU A 65 0.76 1.89 -10.25
N ALA A 66 0.67 0.79 -10.98
CA ALA A 66 0.15 0.77 -12.34
C ALA A 66 -1.36 1.10 -12.39
N GLU A 67 -2.16 0.49 -11.51
CA GLU A 67 -3.60 0.75 -11.42
C GLU A 67 -3.89 2.18 -10.97
N ARG A 68 -3.18 2.65 -9.93
CA ARG A 68 -3.26 4.03 -9.46
C ARG A 68 -2.95 5.03 -10.57
N SER A 69 -1.84 4.84 -11.28
CA SER A 69 -1.39 5.75 -12.34
C SER A 69 -2.37 5.76 -13.53
N SER A 70 -2.97 4.61 -13.82
CA SER A 70 -3.96 4.44 -14.89
C SER A 70 -5.37 4.83 -14.47
N ARG A 71 -5.60 5.21 -13.21
CA ARG A 71 -6.91 5.53 -12.61
C ARG A 71 -7.95 4.43 -12.86
N ILE A 72 -7.53 3.17 -12.76
CA ILE A 72 -8.42 2.02 -12.93
C ILE A 72 -9.37 1.99 -11.73
N SER A 73 -10.69 2.01 -12.00
CA SER A 73 -11.71 1.75 -10.99
C SER A 73 -11.99 0.25 -10.88
N GLY A 74 -12.29 -0.23 -9.66
CA GLY A 74 -12.65 -1.63 -9.40
C GLY A 74 -11.48 -2.62 -9.44
N GLY A 75 -10.20 -2.16 -9.43
CA GLY A 75 -9.02 -3.00 -9.34
C GLY A 75 -8.55 -3.27 -7.90
N LEU A 76 -7.38 -3.90 -7.78
CA LEU A 76 -6.75 -4.21 -6.50
C LEU A 76 -6.45 -2.94 -5.68
N TYR A 77 -5.92 -1.89 -6.33
CA TYR A 77 -5.66 -0.60 -5.69
C TYR A 77 -6.94 0.02 -5.12
N HIS A 78 -8.00 0.04 -5.93
CA HIS A 78 -9.31 0.58 -5.54
C HIS A 78 -9.84 -0.13 -4.29
N ARG A 79 -9.85 -1.46 -4.32
CA ARG A 79 -10.28 -2.28 -3.19
C ARG A 79 -9.43 -2.05 -1.95
N LEU A 80 -8.09 -2.06 -2.10
CA LEU A 80 -7.18 -1.84 -0.98
C LEU A 80 -7.42 -0.49 -0.31
N GLN A 81 -7.62 0.58 -1.08
CA GLN A 81 -7.90 1.91 -0.55
C GLN A 81 -9.14 1.91 0.34
N ILE A 82 -10.24 1.30 -0.13
CA ILE A 82 -11.49 1.26 0.62
C ILE A 82 -11.36 0.37 1.86
N ASP A 83 -10.87 -0.86 1.69
CA ASP A 83 -10.83 -1.85 2.76
C ASP A 83 -9.88 -1.43 3.90
N ILE A 84 -8.68 -0.92 3.58
CA ILE A 84 -7.74 -0.50 4.62
C ILE A 84 -8.22 0.76 5.33
N THR A 85 -8.84 1.70 4.62
CA THR A 85 -9.36 2.94 5.22
C THR A 85 -10.56 2.64 6.12
N TYR A 86 -11.51 1.83 5.65
CA TYR A 86 -12.66 1.41 6.45
C TYR A 86 -12.21 0.73 7.74
N ASN A 87 -11.49 -0.37 7.62
CA ASN A 87 -11.12 -1.19 8.78
C ASN A 87 -10.21 -0.42 9.75
N SER A 88 -9.22 0.31 9.23
CA SER A 88 -8.29 1.07 10.07
C SER A 88 -8.99 2.17 10.87
N ASN A 89 -9.95 2.90 10.27
CA ASN A 89 -10.71 3.93 10.97
C ASN A 89 -11.75 3.32 11.93
N HIS A 90 -12.41 2.22 11.57
CA HIS A 90 -13.36 1.52 12.44
C HIS A 90 -12.72 0.92 13.69
N ILE A 91 -11.49 0.43 13.60
CA ILE A 91 -10.70 0.00 14.76
C ILE A 91 -10.55 1.15 15.76
N GLU A 92 -10.40 2.38 15.30
CA GLU A 92 -10.30 3.58 16.13
C GLU A 92 -11.66 4.23 16.50
N GLY A 93 -12.77 3.64 16.04
CA GLY A 93 -14.12 4.07 16.45
C GLY A 93 -14.85 4.97 15.47
N SER A 94 -14.39 5.12 14.23
CA SER A 94 -15.12 5.84 13.18
C SER A 94 -16.49 5.23 12.94
N ARG A 95 -17.50 6.07 12.69
CA ARG A 95 -18.91 5.69 12.48
C ARG A 95 -19.30 5.59 11.01
N LEU A 96 -18.40 5.92 10.08
CA LEU A 96 -18.67 5.83 8.64
C LEU A 96 -18.82 4.38 8.19
N THR A 97 -19.91 4.04 7.51
CA THR A 97 -20.12 2.71 6.93
C THR A 97 -19.13 2.45 5.79
N HIS A 98 -18.93 1.17 5.46
CA HIS A 98 -18.09 0.78 4.32
C HIS A 98 -18.55 1.42 3.00
N GLU A 99 -19.87 1.54 2.82
CA GLU A 99 -20.45 2.17 1.63
C GLU A 99 -20.19 3.68 1.59
N GLN A 100 -20.31 4.39 2.70
CA GLN A 100 -19.98 5.81 2.80
C GLN A 100 -18.50 6.07 2.51
N ILE A 101 -17.62 5.23 3.03
CA ILE A 101 -16.17 5.33 2.72
C ILE A 101 -15.92 5.09 1.24
N ARG A 102 -16.62 4.13 0.62
CA ARG A 102 -16.56 3.91 -0.83
C ARG A 102 -17.02 5.14 -1.61
N TRP A 103 -18.13 5.76 -1.24
CA TRP A 103 -18.60 6.98 -1.90
C TRP A 103 -17.62 8.14 -1.76
N ILE A 104 -17.04 8.34 -0.56
CA ILE A 104 -16.00 9.37 -0.38
C ILE A 104 -14.82 9.12 -1.33
N PHE A 105 -14.41 7.86 -1.49
CA PHE A 105 -13.30 7.51 -2.38
C PHE A 105 -13.64 7.72 -3.85
N GLU A 106 -14.78 7.18 -4.31
CA GLU A 106 -15.17 7.14 -5.72
C GLU A 106 -15.69 8.48 -6.22
N THR A 107 -16.58 9.11 -5.47
CA THR A 107 -17.38 10.26 -5.93
C THR A 107 -17.02 11.59 -5.26
N LYS A 108 -16.23 11.54 -4.19
CA LYS A 108 -15.93 12.71 -3.33
C LYS A 108 -17.20 13.30 -2.69
N THR A 109 -18.23 12.47 -2.54
CA THR A 109 -19.50 12.81 -1.86
C THR A 109 -19.72 11.89 -0.68
N LEU A 110 -20.68 12.24 0.16
CA LEU A 110 -20.98 11.48 1.38
C LEU A 110 -22.25 10.64 1.28
N GLY A 111 -23.03 10.84 0.22
CA GLY A 111 -24.36 10.24 0.12
C GLY A 111 -25.27 10.69 1.27
N GLU A 112 -26.20 9.84 1.69
CA GLU A 112 -26.98 10.07 2.91
C GLU A 112 -26.13 9.81 4.14
N ILE A 113 -25.92 10.84 4.96
CA ILE A 113 -25.20 10.74 6.24
C ILE A 113 -26.28 10.63 7.33
N GLY A 114 -26.14 9.61 8.19
CA GLY A 114 -26.86 9.60 9.46
C GLY A 114 -26.50 10.84 10.29
N ALA A 115 -27.44 11.35 11.09
CA ALA A 115 -27.29 12.60 11.85
C ALA A 115 -26.09 12.61 12.83
N ASP A 116 -25.50 11.43 13.12
CA ASP A 116 -24.52 11.23 14.19
C ASP A 116 -23.09 10.95 13.71
N VAL A 117 -22.72 11.22 12.44
CA VAL A 117 -21.34 11.05 11.97
C VAL A 117 -20.51 12.29 12.31
N PRO A 118 -19.46 12.14 13.13
CA PRO A 118 -18.54 13.26 13.42
C PRO A 118 -17.86 13.78 12.16
N VAL A 119 -17.72 15.10 12.04
CA VAL A 119 -17.04 15.72 10.91
C VAL A 119 -15.59 15.23 10.81
N ASP A 120 -14.92 14.99 11.95
CA ASP A 120 -13.56 14.49 11.97
C ASP A 120 -13.44 13.10 11.34
N ASP A 121 -14.45 12.22 11.45
CA ASP A 121 -14.43 10.91 10.77
C ASP A 121 -14.34 11.06 9.25
N ILE A 122 -14.99 12.09 8.70
CA ILE A 122 -14.96 12.39 7.27
C ILE A 122 -13.58 12.92 6.87
N VAL A 123 -13.07 13.88 7.64
CA VAL A 123 -11.75 14.50 7.40
C VAL A 123 -10.65 13.44 7.50
N GLU A 124 -10.65 12.64 8.55
CA GLU A 124 -9.68 11.57 8.77
C GLU A 124 -9.77 10.47 7.71
N THR A 125 -10.98 10.15 7.23
CA THR A 125 -11.16 9.21 6.11
C THR A 125 -10.53 9.74 4.82
N ALA A 126 -10.80 11.00 4.46
CA ALA A 126 -10.20 11.62 3.29
C ALA A 126 -8.67 11.71 3.41
N ASN A 127 -8.17 12.01 4.59
CA ASN A 127 -6.75 12.03 4.90
C ASN A 127 -6.12 10.64 4.85
N HIS A 128 -6.83 9.62 5.32
CA HIS A 128 -6.33 8.24 5.30
C HIS A 128 -6.12 7.74 3.87
N PHE A 129 -7.01 8.04 2.93
CA PHE A 129 -6.78 7.76 1.49
C PHE A 129 -5.51 8.42 0.98
N ARG A 130 -5.25 9.69 1.36
CA ARG A 130 -4.03 10.42 0.99
C ARG A 130 -2.78 9.78 1.61
N ALA A 131 -2.89 9.28 2.84
CA ALA A 131 -1.81 8.59 3.52
C ALA A 131 -1.49 7.23 2.87
N VAL A 132 -2.50 6.45 2.47
CA VAL A 132 -2.32 5.20 1.69
C VAL A 132 -1.67 5.48 0.34
N ASP A 133 -2.10 6.52 -0.37
CA ASP A 133 -1.44 6.97 -1.61
C ASP A 133 0.03 7.31 -1.39
N LYS A 134 0.33 8.06 -0.32
CA LYS A 134 1.71 8.38 0.06
C LYS A 134 2.53 7.12 0.32
N VAL A 135 1.96 6.14 1.02
CA VAL A 135 2.60 4.84 1.28
C VAL A 135 2.94 4.12 -0.02
N ILE A 136 1.99 3.99 -0.95
CA ILE A 136 2.19 3.29 -2.23
C ILE A 136 3.29 3.99 -3.06
N ILE A 137 3.20 5.30 -3.22
CA ILE A 137 4.16 6.08 -4.04
C ILE A 137 5.58 6.01 -3.49
N THR A 138 5.72 5.92 -2.18
CA THR A 138 7.02 5.99 -1.50
C THR A 138 7.40 4.70 -0.77
N ALA A 139 6.75 3.58 -1.10
CA ALA A 139 6.98 2.30 -0.43
C ALA A 139 8.45 1.90 -0.40
N SER A 140 9.20 2.13 -1.48
CA SER A 140 10.62 1.79 -1.60
C SER A 140 11.57 2.66 -0.75
N SER A 141 11.09 3.80 -0.20
CA SER A 141 11.91 4.69 0.61
C SER A 141 12.28 4.06 1.97
N ALA A 142 13.30 4.60 2.65
CA ALA A 142 13.63 4.20 4.01
C ALA A 142 12.51 4.61 4.99
N LEU A 143 12.25 3.77 6.01
CA LEU A 143 11.42 4.15 7.15
C LEU A 143 12.26 5.03 8.08
N THR A 144 11.87 6.28 8.23
CA THR A 144 12.56 7.28 9.07
C THR A 144 11.57 8.00 9.98
N GLU A 145 12.06 8.66 11.02
CA GLU A 145 11.21 9.50 11.88
C GLU A 145 10.43 10.54 11.06
N ALA A 146 11.11 11.23 10.15
CA ALA A 146 10.48 12.22 9.27
C ALA A 146 9.36 11.61 8.41
N TYR A 147 9.54 10.37 7.94
CA TYR A 147 8.51 9.66 7.18
C TYR A 147 7.29 9.36 8.06
N ILE A 148 7.50 8.85 9.27
CA ILE A 148 6.45 8.51 10.24
C ILE A 148 5.68 9.77 10.65
N LYS A 149 6.38 10.84 10.99
CA LYS A 149 5.79 12.15 11.29
C LYS A 149 4.96 12.70 10.12
N ARG A 150 5.44 12.51 8.89
CA ARG A 150 4.68 12.93 7.69
C ARG A 150 3.40 12.13 7.50
N LEU A 151 3.36 10.84 7.80
CA LEU A 151 2.11 10.06 7.78
C LEU A 151 1.11 10.59 8.81
N HIS A 152 1.56 10.87 10.03
CA HIS A 152 0.73 11.47 11.05
C HIS A 152 0.22 12.87 10.65
N GLU A 153 1.07 13.70 10.08
CA GLU A 153 0.70 15.03 9.58
C GLU A 153 -0.40 14.93 8.51
N ILE A 154 -0.27 14.03 7.55
CA ILE A 154 -1.31 13.82 6.53
C ILE A 154 -2.62 13.37 7.20
N LEU A 155 -2.55 12.44 8.14
CA LEU A 155 -3.71 11.83 8.78
C LEU A 155 -4.51 12.85 9.61
N LYS A 156 -3.83 13.67 10.42
CA LYS A 156 -4.45 14.57 11.41
C LYS A 156 -4.63 16.01 10.90
N SER A 157 -4.21 16.32 9.67
CA SER A 157 -4.43 17.66 9.08
C SER A 157 -5.90 18.02 8.99
N GLY A 158 -6.26 19.19 9.49
CA GLY A 158 -7.62 19.76 9.37
C GLY A 158 -8.67 19.15 10.31
N THR A 159 -8.29 18.23 11.19
CA THR A 159 -9.18 17.73 12.24
C THR A 159 -9.37 18.76 13.36
N SER A 160 -10.36 18.55 14.22
CA SER A 160 -10.59 19.40 15.39
C SER A 160 -9.38 19.39 16.33
N ASP A 161 -8.71 18.24 16.46
CA ASP A 161 -7.50 18.10 17.25
C ASP A 161 -6.35 19.01 16.76
N SER A 162 -6.25 19.20 15.43
CA SER A 162 -5.20 20.04 14.85
C SER A 162 -5.25 21.51 15.27
N ARG A 163 -6.35 21.94 15.88
CA ARG A 163 -6.57 23.32 16.38
C ARG A 163 -6.21 23.49 17.87
N LYS A 164 -5.86 22.39 18.56
CA LYS A 164 -5.52 22.41 19.98
C LYS A 164 -4.03 22.71 20.15
N ASP A 165 -3.65 23.68 20.94
CA ASP A 165 -2.26 24.13 21.14
C ASP A 165 -1.33 23.02 21.65
N TRP A 166 -1.87 22.07 22.41
CA TRP A 166 -1.13 20.95 22.95
C TRP A 166 -1.01 19.76 21.98
N PHE A 167 -1.79 19.75 20.89
CA PHE A 167 -1.78 18.68 19.90
C PHE A 167 -0.82 19.00 18.76
N ALA A 168 0.30 18.29 18.71
CA ALA A 168 1.34 18.54 17.72
C ALA A 168 1.13 17.67 16.46
N VAL A 169 0.48 18.22 15.43
CA VAL A 169 0.29 17.54 14.15
C VAL A 169 1.64 17.32 13.46
N GLY A 170 1.95 16.06 13.13
CA GLY A 170 3.22 15.71 12.49
C GLY A 170 4.43 15.72 13.42
N GLU A 171 4.22 15.90 14.74
CA GLU A 171 5.27 15.86 15.74
C GLU A 171 4.93 14.87 16.85
N TYR A 172 5.93 14.42 17.59
CA TYR A 172 5.72 13.52 18.71
C TYR A 172 4.97 14.21 19.85
N LYS A 173 4.28 13.40 20.65
CA LYS A 173 3.46 13.88 21.77
C LYS A 173 4.27 14.72 22.76
N ARG A 174 3.60 15.73 23.30
CA ARG A 174 4.15 16.64 24.33
C ARG A 174 3.68 16.26 25.72
N LEU A 175 2.55 15.57 25.81
CA LEU A 175 1.94 15.12 27.04
C LEU A 175 1.97 13.60 27.13
N ASP A 176 2.18 13.06 28.31
CA ASP A 176 2.05 11.63 28.55
C ASP A 176 0.62 11.19 28.31
N ASN A 177 0.44 10.00 27.76
CA ASN A 177 -0.85 9.41 27.48
C ASN A 177 -0.89 7.94 27.89
N VAL A 178 -2.10 7.41 28.01
CA VAL A 178 -2.35 6.00 28.34
C VAL A 178 -3.20 5.37 27.23
N VAL A 179 -3.09 4.05 27.06
CA VAL A 179 -3.94 3.25 26.18
C VAL A 179 -4.68 2.23 27.02
N GLY A 180 -5.97 2.45 27.24
CA GLY A 180 -6.72 1.72 28.25
C GLY A 180 -6.13 1.96 29.64
N GLU A 181 -5.70 0.89 30.33
CA GLU A 181 -5.03 0.97 31.63
C GLU A 181 -3.50 0.99 31.54
N MET A 182 -2.93 0.99 30.32
CA MET A 182 -1.49 0.89 30.13
C MET A 182 -0.86 2.24 29.88
N GLU A 183 0.18 2.54 30.68
CA GLU A 183 1.09 3.63 30.39
C GLU A 183 1.89 3.37 29.12
N THR A 184 2.01 4.38 28.31
CA THR A 184 2.85 4.38 27.11
C THR A 184 4.22 4.96 27.41
N CYS A 185 5.14 5.00 26.44
CA CYS A 185 6.43 5.67 26.64
C CYS A 185 6.21 7.14 27.03
N PRO A 186 6.87 7.65 28.11
CA PRO A 186 6.80 9.05 28.48
C PRO A 186 7.21 9.97 27.33
N ALA A 187 6.55 11.12 27.20
CA ALA A 187 6.77 12.06 26.09
C ALA A 187 8.25 12.46 25.93
N LYS A 188 8.96 12.68 27.05
CA LYS A 188 10.39 13.02 27.07
C LYS A 188 11.30 11.94 26.48
N ASP A 189 10.87 10.68 26.47
CA ASP A 189 11.66 9.53 26.05
C ASP A 189 11.34 9.06 24.63
N VAL A 190 10.25 9.56 24.01
CA VAL A 190 9.75 9.11 22.70
C VAL A 190 10.82 9.18 21.61
N HIS A 191 11.55 10.29 21.50
CA HIS A 191 12.61 10.44 20.49
C HIS A 191 13.67 9.35 20.60
N ARG A 192 14.12 9.07 21.83
CA ARG A 192 15.13 8.05 22.09
C ARG A 192 14.62 6.65 21.72
N GLU A 193 13.40 6.32 22.13
CA GLU A 193 12.83 4.99 21.90
C GLU A 193 12.49 4.78 20.42
N MET A 194 12.00 5.80 19.71
CA MET A 194 11.80 5.75 18.27
C MET A 194 13.11 5.60 17.50
N ALA A 195 14.17 6.30 17.89
CA ALA A 195 15.48 6.12 17.28
C ALA A 195 16.02 4.69 17.46
N LYS A 196 15.85 4.09 18.65
CA LYS A 196 16.22 2.69 18.92
C LYS A 196 15.39 1.72 18.06
N LEU A 197 14.08 1.93 17.95
CA LEU A 197 13.18 1.12 17.16
C LEU A 197 13.60 1.12 15.67
N LEU A 198 13.87 2.30 15.12
CA LEU A 198 14.27 2.45 13.72
C LEU A 198 15.67 1.88 13.45
N ALA A 199 16.60 2.04 14.39
CA ALA A 199 17.93 1.43 14.29
C ALA A 199 17.84 -0.10 14.27
N TRP A 200 17.04 -0.67 15.19
CA TRP A 200 16.77 -2.10 15.22
C TRP A 200 16.13 -2.57 13.91
N TRP A 201 15.05 -1.90 13.45
CA TRP A 201 14.38 -2.29 12.20
C TRP A 201 15.31 -2.24 10.98
N LYS A 202 16.23 -1.29 10.95
CA LYS A 202 17.22 -1.18 9.85
C LYS A 202 18.08 -2.44 9.74
N SER A 203 18.50 -3.04 10.85
CA SER A 203 19.37 -4.22 10.92
C SER A 203 18.63 -5.56 10.98
N ALA A 204 17.37 -5.58 11.42
CA ALA A 204 16.58 -6.79 11.57
C ALA A 204 16.29 -7.45 10.21
N ASP A 205 16.16 -8.77 10.19
CA ASP A 205 15.65 -9.53 9.06
C ASP A 205 14.21 -9.12 8.74
N LYS A 206 13.90 -8.98 7.45
CA LYS A 206 12.59 -8.51 7.00
C LYS A 206 11.61 -9.68 6.89
N THR A 207 11.38 -10.36 8.02
CA THR A 207 10.40 -11.42 8.18
C THR A 207 9.03 -10.87 8.58
N PHE A 208 7.99 -11.67 8.38
CA PHE A 208 6.64 -11.30 8.82
C PHE A 208 6.57 -11.12 10.35
N GLU A 209 7.26 -11.98 11.11
CA GLU A 209 7.31 -11.87 12.57
C GLU A 209 8.00 -10.58 13.03
N ASN A 210 9.16 -10.24 12.46
CA ASN A 210 9.87 -9.00 12.80
C ASN A 210 9.07 -7.76 12.38
N LEU A 211 8.28 -7.85 11.31
CA LEU A 211 7.37 -6.77 10.92
C LEU A 211 6.27 -6.54 11.97
N LEU A 212 5.71 -7.62 12.54
CA LEU A 212 4.76 -7.51 13.63
C LEU A 212 5.43 -7.02 14.92
N ASP A 213 6.69 -7.41 15.18
CA ASP A 213 7.47 -6.90 16.32
C ASP A 213 7.72 -5.38 16.18
N LEU A 214 8.05 -4.90 14.98
CA LEU A 214 8.12 -3.46 14.68
C LEU A 214 6.82 -2.75 15.07
N HIS A 215 5.69 -3.32 14.66
CA HIS A 215 4.38 -2.74 14.94
C HIS A 215 4.05 -2.72 16.43
N VAL A 216 4.24 -3.84 17.12
CA VAL A 216 3.98 -3.91 18.58
C VAL A 216 4.84 -2.92 19.37
N ARG A 217 6.14 -2.81 19.04
CA ARG A 217 7.03 -1.83 19.68
C ARG A 217 6.60 -0.39 19.37
N PHE A 218 6.16 -0.12 18.14
CA PHE A 218 5.62 1.19 17.79
C PHE A 218 4.37 1.52 18.62
N GLU A 219 3.43 0.58 18.76
CA GLU A 219 2.23 0.74 19.58
C GLU A 219 2.57 0.90 21.10
N GLN A 220 3.66 0.27 21.58
CA GLN A 220 4.14 0.46 22.94
C GLN A 220 4.73 1.85 23.18
N ILE A 221 5.51 2.37 22.23
CA ILE A 221 6.06 3.72 22.31
C ILE A 221 4.92 4.74 22.26
N HIS A 222 3.94 4.50 21.40
CA HIS A 222 2.78 5.37 21.22
C HIS A 222 3.20 6.84 20.99
N PRO A 223 3.96 7.11 19.92
CA PRO A 223 4.74 8.34 19.81
C PRO A 223 3.92 9.61 19.64
N PHE A 224 2.67 9.52 19.20
CA PHE A 224 1.80 10.66 18.96
C PHE A 224 0.72 10.80 20.03
N GLN A 225 0.11 11.97 20.12
CA GLN A 225 -0.97 12.23 21.07
C GLN A 225 -2.23 11.42 20.72
N ASP A 226 -2.50 11.24 19.44
CA ASP A 226 -3.56 10.39 18.85
C ASP A 226 -3.12 9.89 17.48
N GLY A 227 -3.86 8.95 16.87
CA GLY A 227 -3.60 8.43 15.51
C GLY A 227 -2.49 7.37 15.42
N ASN A 228 -1.96 6.89 16.54
CA ASN A 228 -0.87 5.92 16.56
C ASN A 228 -1.24 4.62 15.85
N GLY A 229 -2.38 4.02 16.17
CA GLY A 229 -2.82 2.78 15.54
C GLY A 229 -2.94 2.90 14.03
N ARG A 230 -3.51 3.98 13.51
CA ARG A 230 -3.61 4.24 12.07
C ARG A 230 -2.26 4.41 11.40
N VAL A 231 -1.35 5.19 12.01
CA VAL A 231 0.03 5.34 11.52
C VAL A 231 0.77 4.01 11.58
N GLY A 232 0.64 3.24 12.66
CA GLY A 232 1.24 1.92 12.79
C GLY A 232 0.81 0.95 11.69
N ARG A 233 -0.48 0.91 11.36
CA ARG A 233 -1.01 0.08 10.26
C ARG A 233 -0.59 0.58 8.88
N LEU A 234 -0.40 1.88 8.68
CA LEU A 234 0.20 2.44 7.45
C LEU A 234 1.69 2.07 7.32
N ILE A 235 2.44 2.02 8.43
CA ILE A 235 3.82 1.52 8.45
C ILE A 235 3.87 0.04 8.07
N LEU A 236 2.96 -0.78 8.61
CA LEU A 236 2.84 -2.20 8.21
C LEU A 236 2.63 -2.34 6.70
N LEU A 237 1.67 -1.62 6.12
CA LEU A 237 1.43 -1.64 4.68
C LEU A 237 2.69 -1.24 3.89
N LYS A 238 3.34 -0.15 4.29
CA LYS A 238 4.56 0.34 3.63
C LYS A 238 5.66 -0.71 3.61
N GLU A 239 5.95 -1.30 4.76
CA GLU A 239 7.05 -2.25 4.87
C GLU A 239 6.70 -3.60 4.20
N CYS A 240 5.43 -4.03 4.23
CA CYS A 240 4.94 -5.14 3.41
C CYS A 240 5.26 -4.92 1.93
N LEU A 241 4.86 -3.78 1.38
CA LEU A 241 5.06 -3.45 -0.03
C LEU A 241 6.55 -3.36 -0.39
N LYS A 242 7.37 -2.76 0.49
CA LYS A 242 8.81 -2.61 0.28
C LYS A 242 9.54 -3.94 0.19
N TYR A 243 9.21 -4.86 1.07
CA TYR A 243 9.94 -6.13 1.22
C TYR A 243 9.24 -7.33 0.59
N ASN A 244 8.19 -7.08 -0.22
CA ASN A 244 7.38 -8.12 -0.86
C ASN A 244 6.77 -9.12 0.14
N ILE A 245 6.49 -8.67 1.35
CA ILE A 245 5.64 -9.38 2.30
C ILE A 245 4.20 -9.16 1.84
N THR A 246 3.36 -10.19 1.84
CA THR A 246 1.95 -10.06 1.45
C THR A 246 1.26 -9.05 2.37
N PRO A 247 0.68 -7.95 1.86
CA PRO A 247 -0.10 -7.03 2.66
C PRO A 247 -1.31 -7.70 3.31
N PHE A 248 -1.80 -7.11 4.37
CA PHE A 248 -3.01 -7.54 5.06
C PHE A 248 -3.80 -6.34 5.58
N VAL A 249 -5.09 -6.56 5.75
CA VAL A 249 -5.98 -5.63 6.42
C VAL A 249 -6.53 -6.34 7.65
N ILE A 250 -6.40 -5.72 8.80
CA ILE A 250 -7.03 -6.21 10.04
C ILE A 250 -8.48 -5.80 9.96
N ALA A 251 -9.36 -6.78 9.71
CA ALA A 251 -10.79 -6.53 9.59
C ALA A 251 -11.39 -6.14 10.96
N GLU A 252 -12.40 -5.27 10.93
CA GLU A 252 -13.05 -4.72 12.13
C GLU A 252 -13.53 -5.82 13.10
N ASN A 253 -14.11 -6.89 12.58
CA ASN A 253 -14.58 -8.03 13.37
C ASN A 253 -13.45 -8.78 14.11
N PHE A 254 -12.18 -8.55 13.73
CA PHE A 254 -11.01 -9.07 14.43
C PHE A 254 -10.38 -8.04 15.39
N LYS A 255 -10.97 -6.88 15.59
CA LYS A 255 -10.46 -5.79 16.47
C LYS A 255 -10.07 -6.32 17.85
N GLN A 256 -10.92 -7.12 18.49
CA GLN A 256 -10.68 -7.67 19.81
C GLN A 256 -9.46 -8.63 19.80
N PHE A 257 -9.39 -9.53 18.80
CA PHE A 257 -8.24 -10.45 18.65
C PHE A 257 -6.94 -9.71 18.38
N TYR A 258 -7.00 -8.62 17.63
CA TYR A 258 -5.86 -7.77 17.36
C TYR A 258 -5.33 -7.11 18.65
N TYR A 259 -6.18 -6.49 19.45
CA TYR A 259 -5.72 -5.87 20.70
C TYR A 259 -5.22 -6.89 21.73
N LEU A 260 -5.91 -8.02 21.90
CA LEU A 260 -5.41 -9.11 22.73
C LEU A 260 -4.10 -9.69 22.18
N GLY A 261 -3.94 -9.75 20.87
CA GLY A 261 -2.71 -10.17 20.23
C GLY A 261 -1.53 -9.24 20.49
N LEU A 262 -1.75 -7.91 20.48
CA LEU A 262 -0.74 -6.94 20.88
C LEU A 262 -0.31 -7.12 22.35
N GLN A 263 -1.26 -7.38 23.25
CA GLN A 263 -0.97 -7.67 24.66
C GLN A 263 -0.19 -8.97 24.82
N ASP A 264 -0.65 -10.06 24.19
CA ASP A 264 0.02 -11.37 24.23
C ASP A 264 1.45 -11.30 23.72
N TRP A 265 1.70 -10.53 22.67
CA TRP A 265 3.02 -10.34 22.08
C TRP A 265 4.04 -9.77 23.07
N ARG A 266 3.62 -8.84 23.92
CA ARG A 266 4.45 -8.26 25.01
C ARG A 266 4.91 -9.32 26.01
N HIS A 267 4.12 -10.37 26.17
CA HIS A 267 4.41 -11.50 27.06
C HIS A 267 5.04 -12.69 26.33
N GLY A 268 5.55 -12.51 25.11
CA GLY A 268 6.19 -13.55 24.31
C GLY A 268 5.22 -14.50 23.59
N ARG A 269 3.91 -14.33 23.72
CA ARG A 269 2.89 -15.16 23.05
C ARG A 269 2.57 -14.58 21.67
N ARG A 270 3.15 -15.18 20.63
CA ARG A 270 3.12 -14.68 19.25
C ARG A 270 1.88 -15.06 18.45
N ALA A 271 1.28 -16.22 18.76
CA ALA A 271 0.31 -16.89 17.90
C ALA A 271 -0.88 -16.02 17.54
N ARG A 272 -1.58 -15.42 18.51
CA ARG A 272 -2.83 -14.70 18.28
C ARG A 272 -2.68 -13.54 17.27
N LEU A 273 -1.67 -12.70 17.43
CA LEU A 273 -1.44 -11.59 16.51
C LEU A 273 -1.05 -12.10 15.12
N MET A 274 -0.17 -13.11 15.07
CA MET A 274 0.24 -13.72 13.81
C MET A 274 -0.96 -14.31 13.05
N ASP A 275 -1.81 -15.07 13.73
CA ASP A 275 -2.99 -15.70 13.10
C ASP A 275 -4.00 -14.66 12.64
N THR A 276 -4.23 -13.63 13.45
CA THR A 276 -5.10 -12.50 13.05
C THR A 276 -4.59 -11.81 11.78
N CYS A 277 -3.30 -11.50 11.72
CA CYS A 277 -2.72 -10.83 10.57
C CYS A 277 -2.60 -11.76 9.34
N ARG A 278 -2.35 -13.06 9.53
CA ARG A 278 -2.36 -14.06 8.45
C ARG A 278 -3.74 -14.23 7.83
N THR A 279 -4.80 -14.23 8.64
CA THR A 279 -6.18 -14.22 8.13
C THR A 279 -6.39 -13.02 7.18
N GLY A 280 -5.85 -11.85 7.51
CA GLY A 280 -5.86 -10.70 6.62
C GLY A 280 -5.04 -10.91 5.33
N GLN A 281 -3.89 -11.61 5.40
CA GLN A 281 -3.12 -11.98 4.21
C GLN A 281 -3.91 -12.94 3.30
N ASP A 282 -4.61 -13.92 3.86
CA ASP A 282 -5.43 -14.86 3.08
C ASP A 282 -6.52 -14.13 2.31
N VAL A 283 -7.20 -13.18 2.94
CA VAL A 283 -8.20 -12.32 2.27
C VAL A 283 -7.56 -11.50 1.15
N PHE A 284 -6.36 -10.96 1.36
CA PHE A 284 -5.63 -10.21 0.32
C PHE A 284 -5.23 -11.10 -0.86
N ILE A 285 -4.78 -12.33 -0.60
CA ILE A 285 -4.42 -13.34 -1.62
C ILE A 285 -5.65 -13.74 -2.46
N LEU A 286 -6.81 -13.91 -1.83
CA LEU A 286 -8.07 -14.12 -2.55
C LEU A 286 -8.40 -12.93 -3.47
N GLY A 287 -8.17 -11.71 -2.98
CA GLY A 287 -8.29 -10.48 -3.79
C GLY A 287 -7.38 -10.50 -5.02
N LEU A 288 -6.11 -10.90 -4.87
CA LEU A 288 -5.20 -11.05 -6.01
C LEU A 288 -5.76 -11.98 -7.10
N ARG A 289 -6.36 -13.09 -6.72
CA ARG A 289 -7.00 -14.02 -7.67
C ARG A 289 -8.21 -13.41 -8.36
N GLN A 290 -9.07 -12.73 -7.59
CA GLN A 290 -10.27 -12.08 -8.12
C GLN A 290 -9.95 -11.02 -9.17
N PHE A 291 -8.83 -10.30 -9.00
CA PHE A 291 -8.36 -9.28 -9.94
C PHE A 291 -7.41 -9.81 -11.03
N GLY A 292 -7.34 -11.13 -11.24
CA GLY A 292 -6.59 -11.74 -12.34
C GLY A 292 -5.09 -11.91 -12.10
N HIS A 293 -4.62 -11.80 -10.85
CA HIS A 293 -3.21 -11.93 -10.47
C HIS A 293 -2.88 -13.30 -9.86
N ALA A 294 -3.43 -14.39 -10.44
CA ALA A 294 -3.33 -15.75 -9.90
C ALA A 294 -1.87 -16.21 -9.63
N LYS A 295 -0.93 -15.95 -10.55
CA LYS A 295 0.49 -16.31 -10.35
C LYS A 295 1.13 -15.61 -9.15
N LEU A 296 0.72 -14.38 -8.87
CA LEU A 296 1.22 -13.63 -7.72
C LEU A 296 0.60 -14.16 -6.42
N ALA A 297 -0.69 -14.54 -6.47
CA ALA A 297 -1.37 -15.19 -5.35
C ALA A 297 -0.70 -16.54 -4.98
N GLU A 298 -0.40 -17.38 -5.96
CA GLU A 298 0.34 -18.65 -5.76
C GLU A 298 1.71 -18.43 -5.11
N LYS A 299 2.45 -17.41 -5.58
CA LYS A 299 3.74 -17.03 -4.99
C LYS A 299 3.60 -16.58 -3.53
N ALA A 300 2.60 -15.75 -3.24
CA ALA A 300 2.32 -15.26 -1.90
C ALA A 300 1.98 -16.40 -0.93
N GLU A 301 1.15 -17.35 -1.33
CA GLU A 301 0.82 -18.55 -0.55
C GLU A 301 2.04 -19.44 -0.30
N ALA A 302 2.89 -19.62 -1.30
CA ALA A 302 4.11 -20.41 -1.14
C ALA A 302 5.05 -19.82 -0.08
N VAL A 303 5.20 -18.48 -0.07
CA VAL A 303 6.00 -17.76 0.94
C VAL A 303 5.39 -17.92 2.33
N GLN A 304 4.06 -17.77 2.46
CA GLN A 304 3.35 -17.94 3.73
C GLN A 304 3.54 -19.34 4.32
N LYS A 305 3.30 -20.39 3.53
CA LYS A 305 3.51 -21.79 3.94
C LYS A 305 4.95 -22.09 4.35
N THR A 306 5.94 -21.49 3.69
CA THR A 306 7.35 -21.66 4.05
C THR A 306 7.66 -21.03 5.41
N SER A 307 7.13 -19.84 5.67
CA SER A 307 7.25 -19.13 6.94
C SER A 307 6.62 -19.90 8.10
N GLU A 308 5.46 -20.54 7.88
CA GLU A 308 4.79 -21.39 8.87
C GLU A 308 5.63 -22.61 9.26
N ARG A 309 6.21 -23.31 8.29
CA ARG A 309 7.08 -24.49 8.53
C ARG A 309 8.34 -24.11 9.32
N GLN A 310 8.91 -22.94 9.07
CA GLN A 310 10.08 -22.45 9.81
C GLN A 310 9.70 -22.04 11.24
N GLY A 311 8.56 -21.38 11.45
CA GLY A 311 8.03 -21.03 12.77
C GLY A 311 7.73 -22.28 13.62
N THR A 312 7.10 -23.31 13.04
CA THR A 312 6.82 -24.57 13.74
C THR A 312 8.11 -25.31 14.17
N ARG A 313 9.20 -25.22 13.40
CA ARG A 313 10.49 -25.79 13.78
C ARG A 313 11.13 -25.11 15.00
N ILE A 314 10.95 -23.82 15.16
CA ILE A 314 11.49 -23.07 16.31
C ILE A 314 10.74 -23.42 17.59
N TYR A 315 9.42 -23.62 17.53
CA TYR A 315 8.61 -24.00 18.70
C TYR A 315 8.84 -25.45 19.15
N THR A 316 9.16 -26.37 18.24
CA THR A 316 9.47 -27.78 18.60
C THR A 316 10.87 -27.94 19.19
N LEU A 317 11.81 -27.05 18.93
CA LEU A 317 13.17 -27.09 19.50
C LEU A 317 13.26 -26.43 20.88
N SER A 318 12.27 -25.65 21.31
CA SER A 318 12.23 -25.03 22.64
C SER A 318 11.40 -25.79 23.68
N MET A 319 10.86 -26.98 23.31
CA MET A 319 10.13 -27.87 24.21
C MET A 319 10.89 -29.22 24.48
N VAL A 320 12.15 -29.30 24.10
CA VAL A 320 13.10 -30.37 24.49
C VAL A 320 14.24 -29.70 25.26
#